data_43b9962df4038426d93e9b5eed70b1c2
#
_entry.id   43b9962df4038426d93e9b5eed70b1c2
#
_cell.length_a   1.000
_cell.length_b   1.000
_cell.length_c   1.000
_cell.angle_alpha   90.00
_cell.angle_beta   90.00
_cell.angle_gamma   90.00
#
_symmetry.space_group_name_H-M   'P 1'
#
loop_
_entity.id
_entity.type
_entity.pdbx_description
1 polymer ?
#
loop_
_entity_poly.entity_id
_entity_poly.type
_entity_poly.pdbx_seq_one_letter_code
_entity_poly.pdbx_strand_id
1 'polypeptide(L)'
;MDDICGVEKRLLCTRVDALNVEEFLAAQDPIYSQVKAELKSGRKVTHWMWFIFPQLSGLGSSAMAQKFGLRSLEDARTYLHHPVLGSRLRECARLLIDLEEKPIQQILGAPDDLKLRSCLTLFSAAAPEETLFRQALNKYFDGAPDAKTLQLIRRTSTE
;
A
#
# COMPACT_ATOMS: atom_id res chain seq x y z
N MET A 1 39.40 -9.30 -11.53
CA MET A 1 39.03 -7.94 -11.10
C MET A 1 37.88 -7.35 -11.89
N ASP A 2 37.81 -7.61 -13.18
CA ASP A 2 36.72 -7.09 -14.04
C ASP A 2 35.34 -7.67 -13.70
N ASP A 3 35.29 -8.89 -13.20
CA ASP A 3 34.03 -9.55 -12.83
C ASP A 3 33.34 -8.89 -11.64
N ILE A 4 34.10 -8.33 -10.71
CA ILE A 4 33.57 -7.63 -9.54
C ILE A 4 32.87 -6.34 -9.94
N CYS A 5 33.44 -5.60 -10.89
CA CYS A 5 32.84 -4.38 -11.43
C CYS A 5 31.53 -4.66 -12.17
N GLY A 6 31.48 -5.76 -12.90
CA GLY A 6 30.27 -6.16 -13.61
C GLY A 6 29.11 -6.55 -12.69
N VAL A 7 29.45 -7.21 -11.60
CA VAL A 7 28.45 -7.63 -10.59
C VAL A 7 27.92 -6.41 -9.83
N GLU A 8 28.79 -5.49 -9.49
CA GLU A 8 28.37 -4.24 -8.82
C GLU A 8 27.44 -3.41 -9.69
N LYS A 9 27.72 -3.30 -10.98
CA LYS A 9 26.86 -2.58 -11.92
C LYS A 9 25.47 -3.22 -12.03
N ARG A 10 25.40 -4.54 -12.05
CA ARG A 10 24.13 -5.26 -12.08
C ARG A 10 23.33 -5.04 -10.79
N LEU A 11 24.00 -5.08 -9.66
CA LEU A 11 23.38 -4.82 -8.35
C LEU A 11 22.86 -3.38 -8.26
N LEU A 12 23.60 -2.41 -8.78
CA LEU A 12 23.18 -1.01 -8.82
C LEU A 12 21.98 -0.80 -9.72
N CYS A 13 21.94 -1.44 -10.90
CA CYS A 13 20.79 -1.40 -11.80
C CYS A 13 19.55 -2.03 -11.17
N THR A 14 19.71 -3.13 -10.46
CA THR A 14 18.61 -3.79 -9.74
C THR A 14 18.09 -2.91 -8.62
N ARG A 15 18.96 -2.14 -7.95
CA ARG A 15 18.57 -1.20 -6.89
C ARG A 15 17.81 0.02 -7.43
N VAL A 16 18.15 0.49 -8.63
CA VAL A 16 17.47 1.62 -9.26
C VAL A 16 16.02 1.28 -9.56
N ASP A 17 15.75 0.01 -9.91
CA ASP A 17 14.42 -0.48 -10.22
C ASP A 17 13.68 -1.02 -8.98
N ALA A 18 14.31 -1.01 -7.81
CA ALA A 18 13.72 -1.49 -6.57
C ALA A 18 12.79 -0.44 -5.96
N LEU A 19 11.83 -0.91 -5.17
CA LEU A 19 10.94 -0.05 -4.40
C LEU A 19 11.74 0.93 -3.55
N ASN A 20 11.40 2.21 -3.62
CA ASN A 20 12.07 3.24 -2.83
C ASN A 20 11.49 3.31 -1.42
N VAL A 21 11.97 2.44 -0.56
CA VAL A 21 11.55 2.32 0.84
C VAL A 21 11.80 3.64 1.60
N GLU A 22 12.91 4.31 1.31
CA GLU A 22 13.30 5.55 2.02
C GLU A 22 12.28 6.68 1.81
N GLU A 23 11.69 6.79 0.62
CA GLU A 23 10.65 7.78 0.36
C GLU A 23 9.41 7.54 1.22
N PHE A 24 9.01 6.27 1.36
CA PHE A 24 7.87 5.91 2.21
C PHE A 24 8.16 6.22 3.67
N LEU A 25 9.33 5.86 4.16
CA LEU A 25 9.72 6.12 5.54
C LEU A 25 9.79 7.62 5.84
N ALA A 26 10.39 8.39 4.93
CA ALA A 26 10.50 9.84 5.07
C ALA A 26 9.12 10.51 5.12
N ALA A 27 8.15 10.00 4.35
CA ALA A 27 6.79 10.52 4.35
C ALA A 27 6.02 10.13 5.61
N GLN A 28 6.20 8.90 6.08
CA GLN A 28 5.45 8.35 7.22
C GLN A 28 5.96 8.81 8.58
N ASP A 29 7.29 8.85 8.77
CA ASP A 29 7.89 9.07 10.09
C ASP A 29 7.35 10.32 10.80
N PRO A 30 7.26 11.50 10.15
CA PRO A 30 6.81 12.70 10.87
C PRO A 30 5.33 12.72 11.21
N ILE A 31 4.50 11.88 10.57
CA ILE A 31 3.05 11.98 10.74
C ILE A 31 2.38 10.68 11.21
N TYR A 32 3.15 9.61 11.44
CA TYR A 32 2.58 8.30 11.73
C TYR A 32 1.72 8.30 13.01
N SER A 33 2.13 9.01 14.05
CA SER A 33 1.32 9.16 15.29
C SER A 33 -0.03 9.80 14.99
N GLN A 34 -0.03 10.82 14.14
CA GLN A 34 -1.24 11.51 13.71
C GLN A 34 -2.16 10.57 12.92
N VAL A 35 -1.59 9.77 12.02
CA VAL A 35 -2.36 8.78 11.24
C VAL A 35 -3.08 7.81 12.18
N LYS A 36 -2.38 7.28 13.18
CA LYS A 36 -2.97 6.34 14.14
C LYS A 36 -4.09 7.00 14.94
N ALA A 37 -3.88 8.24 15.38
CA ALA A 37 -4.89 8.97 16.13
C ALA A 37 -6.16 9.18 15.29
N GLU A 38 -6.01 9.55 14.02
CA GLU A 38 -7.15 9.73 13.11
C GLU A 38 -7.88 8.41 12.87
N LEU A 39 -7.15 7.32 12.63
CA LEU A 39 -7.76 6.00 12.43
C LEU A 39 -8.49 5.53 13.69
N LYS A 40 -7.91 5.70 14.86
CA LYS A 40 -8.54 5.33 16.14
C LYS A 40 -9.82 6.13 16.38
N SER A 41 -9.83 7.40 16.00
CA SER A 41 -11.01 8.25 16.12
C SER A 41 -12.09 7.93 15.09
N GLY A 42 -11.75 7.15 14.07
CA GLY A 42 -12.66 6.81 12.99
C GLY A 42 -12.91 7.95 12.02
N ARG A 43 -11.97 8.88 11.90
CA ARG A 43 -12.10 10.01 10.99
C ARG A 43 -10.74 10.53 10.52
N LYS A 44 -10.50 10.40 9.21
CA LYS A 44 -9.31 10.93 8.55
C LYS A 44 -9.47 12.45 8.36
N VAL A 45 -8.47 13.21 8.77
CA VAL A 45 -8.47 14.68 8.69
C VAL A 45 -7.36 15.19 7.78
N THR A 46 -6.15 14.59 7.88
CA THR A 46 -4.99 15.06 7.12
C THR A 46 -4.70 14.15 5.91
N HIS A 47 -3.76 14.56 5.05
CA HIS A 47 -3.53 13.95 3.74
C HIS A 47 -2.34 12.98 3.79
N TRP A 48 -2.64 11.68 3.91
CA TRP A 48 -1.59 10.65 4.03
C TRP A 48 -1.90 9.36 3.27
N MET A 49 -2.98 9.31 2.53
CA MET A 49 -3.47 8.06 1.92
C MET A 49 -2.44 7.38 1.02
N TRP A 50 -1.74 8.15 0.19
CA TRP A 50 -0.81 7.64 -0.82
C TRP A 50 0.31 6.77 -0.26
N PHE A 51 0.82 7.09 0.92
CA PHE A 51 1.98 6.41 1.50
C PHE A 51 1.67 5.60 2.76
N ILE A 52 0.43 5.62 3.24
CA ILE A 52 -0.02 4.76 4.35
C ILE A 52 -0.75 3.53 3.82
N PHE A 53 -1.61 3.72 2.82
CA PHE A 53 -2.31 2.64 2.13
C PHE A 53 -1.98 2.71 0.63
N PRO A 54 -0.75 2.33 0.25
CA PRO A 54 -0.33 2.49 -1.14
C PRO A 54 -1.10 1.55 -2.08
N GLN A 55 -1.28 2.00 -3.32
CA GLN A 55 -1.95 1.24 -4.36
C GLN A 55 -1.02 1.09 -5.56
N LEU A 56 -1.43 0.29 -6.54
CA LEU A 56 -0.65 0.12 -7.77
C LEU A 56 -0.54 1.42 -8.56
N SER A 57 0.60 1.61 -9.19
CA SER A 57 0.81 2.68 -10.18
C SER A 57 -0.19 2.51 -11.32
N GLY A 58 -0.68 3.62 -11.84
CA GLY A 58 -1.64 3.62 -12.95
C GLY A 58 -3.09 3.75 -12.51
N LEU A 59 -3.39 3.65 -11.21
CA LEU A 59 -4.74 3.86 -10.70
C LEU A 59 -5.04 5.33 -10.48
N GLY A 60 -4.04 6.14 -10.13
CA GLY A 60 -4.17 7.57 -9.96
C GLY A 60 -3.19 8.31 -10.86
N SER A 61 -3.52 9.56 -11.20
CA SER A 61 -2.72 10.39 -12.11
C SER A 61 -1.99 11.55 -11.42
N SER A 62 -2.27 11.79 -10.13
CA SER A 62 -1.62 12.87 -9.39
C SER A 62 -0.13 12.60 -9.19
N ALA A 63 0.64 13.65 -8.91
CA ALA A 63 2.06 13.52 -8.61
C ALA A 63 2.32 12.59 -7.42
N MET A 64 1.48 12.68 -6.38
CA MET A 64 1.60 11.81 -5.20
C MET A 64 1.27 10.35 -5.52
N ALA A 65 0.25 10.12 -6.34
CA ALA A 65 -0.12 8.77 -6.77
C ALA A 65 1.01 8.13 -7.59
N GLN A 66 1.68 8.90 -8.42
CA GLN A 66 2.83 8.43 -9.20
C GLN A 66 4.04 8.18 -8.32
N LYS A 67 4.32 9.08 -7.38
CA LYS A 67 5.48 8.97 -6.49
C LYS A 67 5.41 7.74 -5.58
N PHE A 68 4.24 7.46 -5.02
CA PHE A 68 4.05 6.38 -4.05
C PHE A 68 3.36 5.14 -4.63
N GLY A 69 3.11 5.11 -5.93
CA GLY A 69 2.51 3.95 -6.57
C GLY A 69 3.46 2.74 -6.57
N LEU A 70 2.93 1.58 -6.23
CA LEU A 70 3.66 0.32 -6.32
C LEU A 70 3.53 -0.22 -7.73
N ARG A 71 4.63 -0.69 -8.33
CA ARG A 71 4.65 -1.06 -9.74
C ARG A 71 4.14 -2.47 -10.02
N SER A 72 4.16 -3.33 -9.00
CA SER A 72 3.90 -4.76 -9.20
C SER A 72 3.57 -5.44 -7.86
N LEU A 73 3.17 -6.71 -7.94
CA LEU A 73 3.04 -7.57 -6.76
C LEU A 73 4.38 -7.73 -6.02
N GLU A 74 5.48 -7.75 -6.77
CA GLU A 74 6.82 -7.81 -6.19
C GLU A 74 7.09 -6.61 -5.28
N ASP A 75 6.78 -5.42 -5.76
CA ASP A 75 6.89 -4.19 -4.95
C ASP A 75 6.02 -4.28 -3.70
N ALA A 76 4.80 -4.78 -3.84
CA ALA A 76 3.89 -4.95 -2.69
C ALA A 76 4.46 -5.93 -1.67
N ARG A 77 5.04 -7.03 -2.12
CA ARG A 77 5.69 -8.00 -1.23
C ARG A 77 6.90 -7.39 -0.53
N THR A 78 7.73 -6.64 -1.25
CA THR A 78 8.88 -5.93 -0.68
C THR A 78 8.43 -4.95 0.41
N TYR A 79 7.39 -4.18 0.12
CA TYR A 79 6.78 -3.26 1.09
C TYR A 79 6.34 -4.01 2.35
N LEU A 80 5.60 -5.10 2.16
CA LEU A 80 5.02 -5.87 3.26
C LEU A 80 6.08 -6.58 4.11
N HIS A 81 7.17 -7.03 3.49
CA HIS A 81 8.28 -7.69 4.19
C HIS A 81 9.20 -6.71 4.91
N HIS A 82 9.15 -5.43 4.57
CA HIS A 82 9.94 -4.44 5.28
C HIS A 82 9.47 -4.35 6.72
N PRO A 83 10.39 -4.42 7.72
CA PRO A 83 10.00 -4.51 9.12
C PRO A 83 9.20 -3.30 9.63
N VAL A 84 9.44 -2.12 9.10
CA VAL A 84 8.70 -0.92 9.50
C VAL A 84 7.45 -0.73 8.64
N LEU A 85 7.61 -0.71 7.31
CA LEU A 85 6.49 -0.46 6.40
C LEU A 85 5.39 -1.53 6.53
N GLY A 86 5.79 -2.79 6.56
CA GLY A 86 4.84 -3.89 6.73
C GLY A 86 4.09 -3.84 8.05
N SER A 87 4.81 -3.56 9.15
CA SER A 87 4.21 -3.43 10.47
C SER A 87 3.21 -2.30 10.53
N ARG A 88 3.56 -1.15 9.95
CA ARG A 88 2.68 0.03 9.93
C ARG A 88 1.41 -0.22 9.13
N LEU A 89 1.54 -0.86 7.96
CA LEU A 89 0.38 -1.20 7.14
C LEU A 89 -0.55 -2.15 7.88
N ARG A 90 0.00 -3.19 8.51
CA ARG A 90 -0.80 -4.13 9.28
C ARG A 90 -1.48 -3.46 10.47
N GLU A 91 -0.77 -2.61 11.18
CA GLU A 91 -1.33 -1.86 12.31
C GLU A 91 -2.49 -0.97 11.87
N CYS A 92 -2.31 -0.22 10.77
CA CYS A 92 -3.36 0.66 10.25
C CYS A 92 -4.58 -0.13 9.77
N ALA A 93 -4.36 -1.26 9.10
CA ALA A 93 -5.47 -2.15 8.70
C ALA A 93 -6.20 -2.71 9.90
N ARG A 94 -5.46 -3.10 10.93
CA ARG A 94 -6.05 -3.61 12.19
C ARG A 94 -6.89 -2.55 12.88
N LEU A 95 -6.41 -1.32 12.92
CA LEU A 95 -7.18 -0.21 13.50
C LEU A 95 -8.52 -0.02 12.79
N LEU A 96 -8.53 -0.13 11.45
CA LEU A 96 -9.78 -0.04 10.68
C LEU A 96 -10.72 -1.22 10.99
N ILE A 97 -10.18 -2.42 11.10
CA ILE A 97 -10.98 -3.62 11.42
C ILE A 97 -11.60 -3.51 12.81
N ASP A 98 -10.87 -2.96 13.76
CA ASP A 98 -11.29 -2.88 15.17
C ASP A 98 -12.27 -1.74 15.44
N LEU A 99 -12.48 -0.82 14.50
CA LEU A 99 -13.47 0.23 14.66
C LEU A 99 -14.89 -0.32 14.71
N GLU A 100 -15.77 0.37 15.45
CA GLU A 100 -17.20 0.09 15.42
C GLU A 100 -17.76 0.31 14.02
N GLU A 101 -18.91 -0.27 13.72
CA GLU A 101 -19.53 -0.14 12.41
C GLU A 101 -19.75 1.31 12.02
N LYS A 102 -19.10 1.70 10.92
CA LYS A 102 -19.16 3.03 10.35
C LYS A 102 -18.80 2.93 8.87
N PRO A 103 -19.57 3.58 7.98
CA PRO A 103 -19.23 3.53 6.56
C PRO A 103 -17.83 4.06 6.29
N ILE A 104 -17.09 3.38 5.41
CA ILE A 104 -15.70 3.78 5.11
C ILE A 104 -15.63 5.21 4.55
N GLN A 105 -16.66 5.65 3.84
CA GLN A 105 -16.73 7.02 3.33
C GLN A 105 -16.75 8.06 4.45
N GLN A 106 -17.32 7.73 5.60
CA GLN A 106 -17.33 8.62 6.76
C GLN A 106 -15.98 8.63 7.48
N ILE A 107 -15.23 7.53 7.37
CA ILE A 107 -13.90 7.43 8.00
C ILE A 107 -12.85 8.13 7.15
N LEU A 108 -12.78 7.80 5.86
CA LEU A 108 -11.71 8.26 4.96
C LEU A 108 -12.13 9.37 4.01
N GLY A 109 -13.42 9.45 3.66
CA GLY A 109 -13.91 10.34 2.63
C GLY A 109 -13.68 9.77 1.23
N ALA A 110 -14.28 10.40 0.24
CA ALA A 110 -14.10 10.04 -1.16
C ALA A 110 -13.06 10.97 -1.78
N PRO A 111 -12.15 10.49 -2.63
CA PRO A 111 -12.02 9.13 -3.18
C PRO A 111 -11.13 8.18 -2.35
N ASP A 112 -10.72 8.54 -1.15
CA ASP A 112 -9.80 7.75 -0.32
C ASP A 112 -10.40 6.38 0.05
N ASP A 113 -11.71 6.29 0.18
CA ASP A 113 -12.42 5.02 0.38
C ASP A 113 -12.11 4.01 -0.74
N LEU A 114 -12.12 4.46 -1.99
CA LEU A 114 -11.81 3.61 -3.14
C LEU A 114 -10.32 3.28 -3.21
N LYS A 115 -9.46 4.18 -2.78
CA LYS A 115 -8.02 3.92 -2.70
C LYS A 115 -7.72 2.82 -1.67
N LEU A 116 -8.44 2.80 -0.56
CA LEU A 116 -8.31 1.73 0.42
C LEU A 116 -8.68 0.39 -0.20
N ARG A 117 -9.78 0.32 -0.94
CA ARG A 117 -10.20 -0.90 -1.63
C ARG A 117 -9.11 -1.40 -2.57
N SER A 118 -8.51 -0.51 -3.35
CA SER A 118 -7.40 -0.85 -4.25
C SER A 118 -6.19 -1.38 -3.48
N CYS A 119 -5.82 -0.72 -2.38
CA CYS A 119 -4.73 -1.14 -1.52
C CYS A 119 -4.97 -2.54 -0.94
N LEU A 120 -6.13 -2.76 -0.35
CA LEU A 120 -6.48 -4.05 0.26
C LEU A 120 -6.50 -5.17 -0.77
N THR A 121 -6.96 -4.89 -1.98
CA THR A 121 -6.95 -5.84 -3.09
C THR A 121 -5.51 -6.22 -3.45
N LEU A 122 -4.65 -5.22 -3.59
CA LEU A 122 -3.24 -5.43 -3.92
C LEU A 122 -2.53 -6.31 -2.88
N PHE A 123 -2.66 -5.97 -1.61
CA PHE A 123 -1.96 -6.72 -0.55
C PHE A 123 -2.58 -8.08 -0.27
N SER A 124 -3.89 -8.25 -0.49
CA SER A 124 -4.51 -9.58 -0.45
C SER A 124 -3.93 -10.49 -1.53
N ALA A 125 -3.67 -9.93 -2.72
CA ALA A 125 -3.06 -10.69 -3.82
C ALA A 125 -1.58 -10.96 -3.57
N ALA A 126 -0.87 -9.99 -2.98
CA ALA A 126 0.57 -10.11 -2.69
C ALA A 126 0.85 -11.12 -1.58
N ALA A 127 -0.04 -11.25 -0.61
CA ALA A 127 0.12 -12.15 0.53
C ALA A 127 -1.19 -12.89 0.81
N PRO A 128 -1.57 -13.85 -0.06
CA PRO A 128 -2.86 -14.54 0.09
C PRO A 128 -2.97 -15.36 1.38
N GLU A 129 -1.86 -15.72 2.00
CA GLU A 129 -1.83 -16.42 3.29
C GLU A 129 -2.16 -15.50 4.48
N GLU A 130 -2.03 -14.18 4.33
CA GLU A 130 -2.42 -13.21 5.33
C GLU A 130 -3.89 -12.84 5.18
N THR A 131 -4.70 -13.18 6.17
CA THR A 131 -6.16 -12.93 6.10
C THR A 131 -6.54 -11.50 6.45
N LEU A 132 -5.62 -10.73 7.03
CA LEU A 132 -5.88 -9.37 7.53
C LEU A 132 -6.49 -8.44 6.48
N PHE A 133 -5.90 -8.39 5.29
CA PHE A 133 -6.35 -7.49 4.22
C PHE A 133 -7.72 -7.92 3.69
N ARG A 134 -7.96 -9.22 3.63
CA ARG A 134 -9.25 -9.77 3.22
C ARG A 134 -10.32 -9.48 4.27
N GLN A 135 -9.98 -9.54 5.55
CA GLN A 135 -10.90 -9.17 6.63
C GLN A 135 -11.37 -7.71 6.49
N ALA A 136 -10.44 -6.81 6.16
CA ALA A 136 -10.78 -5.41 5.94
C ALA A 136 -11.67 -5.22 4.71
N LEU A 137 -11.38 -5.95 3.62
CA LEU A 137 -12.24 -5.96 2.43
C LEU A 137 -13.65 -6.44 2.77
N ASN A 138 -13.75 -7.52 3.55
CA ASN A 138 -15.05 -8.06 3.96
C ASN A 138 -15.84 -7.05 4.78
N LYS A 139 -15.18 -6.37 5.70
CA LYS A 139 -15.84 -5.41 6.59
C LYS A 139 -16.39 -4.20 5.85
N TYR A 140 -15.61 -3.62 4.95
CA TYR A 140 -15.93 -2.32 4.34
C TYR A 140 -16.45 -2.41 2.92
N PHE A 141 -16.22 -3.51 2.21
CA PHE A 141 -16.54 -3.64 0.79
C PHE A 141 -17.23 -4.96 0.46
N ASP A 142 -17.78 -5.64 1.45
CA ASP A 142 -18.48 -6.93 1.28
C ASP A 142 -17.62 -7.98 0.57
N GLY A 143 -16.32 -7.91 0.77
CA GLY A 143 -15.37 -8.84 0.16
C GLY A 143 -15.10 -8.61 -1.32
N ALA A 144 -15.65 -7.55 -1.91
CA ALA A 144 -15.49 -7.28 -3.34
C ALA A 144 -14.16 -6.56 -3.61
N PRO A 145 -13.23 -7.19 -4.36
CA PRO A 145 -11.96 -6.57 -4.70
C PRO A 145 -12.13 -5.48 -5.76
N ASP A 146 -11.09 -4.65 -5.92
CA ASP A 146 -11.05 -3.65 -6.96
C ASP A 146 -10.69 -4.29 -8.30
N ALA A 147 -11.62 -4.25 -9.25
CA ALA A 147 -11.46 -4.89 -10.56
C ALA A 147 -10.28 -4.34 -11.35
N LYS A 148 -10.07 -3.04 -11.30
CA LYS A 148 -8.98 -2.39 -12.04
C LYS A 148 -7.61 -2.80 -11.49
N THR A 149 -7.48 -2.93 -10.18
CA THR A 149 -6.26 -3.43 -9.53
C THR A 149 -5.95 -4.85 -10.01
N LEU A 150 -6.95 -5.72 -10.06
CA LEU A 150 -6.77 -7.09 -10.52
C LEU A 150 -6.33 -7.14 -11.99
N GLN A 151 -6.88 -6.28 -12.83
CA GLN A 151 -6.46 -6.18 -14.24
C GLN A 151 -5.00 -5.76 -14.37
N LEU A 152 -4.59 -4.76 -13.60
CA LEU A 152 -3.21 -4.27 -13.62
C LEU A 152 -2.23 -5.33 -13.11
N ILE A 153 -2.61 -6.08 -12.08
CA ILE A 153 -1.80 -7.19 -11.57
C ILE A 153 -1.57 -8.24 -12.67
N ARG A 154 -2.61 -8.61 -13.40
CA ARG A 154 -2.51 -9.58 -14.49
C ARG A 154 -1.57 -9.10 -15.58
N ARG A 155 -1.63 -7.83 -15.96
CA ARG A 155 -0.74 -7.24 -16.98
C ARG A 155 0.71 -7.28 -16.55
N THR A 156 1.02 -6.92 -15.32
CA THR A 156 2.40 -6.92 -14.83
C THR A 156 2.95 -8.33 -14.63
N SER A 157 2.09 -9.32 -14.43
CA SER A 157 2.51 -10.72 -14.27
C SER A 157 2.84 -11.40 -15.59
N THR A 158 2.35 -10.88 -16.72
CA THR A 158 2.63 -11.44 -18.05
C THR A 158 3.85 -10.82 -18.71
N GLU A 159 4.42 -9.77 -18.15
CA GLU A 159 5.65 -9.13 -18.63
C GLU A 159 6.86 -9.67 -17.85
#